data_e27c0d6c9565e01accbd0ca0e2f84913
#
_entry.id   e27c0d6c9565e01accbd0ca0e2f84913
#
_cell.length_a   1.000
_cell.length_b   1.000
_cell.length_c   1.000
_cell.angle_alpha   90.00
_cell.angle_beta   90.00
_cell.angle_gamma   90.00
#
_symmetry.space_group_name_H-M   'P 1'
#
loop_
_entity.id
_entity.type
_entity.pdbx_description
1 polymer ?
#
loop_
_entity_poly.entity_id
_entity_poly.type
_entity_poly.pdbx_seq_one_letter_code
_entity_poly.pdbx_strand_id
1 'polypeptide(L)'
;MKLWQNNEHDTEITFYEAKNKCSDAAIVIFPGGAYAMRAEHEGKGYAEFFQSIGVNSFVVDYHVAPDYFPQPLLDARRAVRFVRANAEKYGINPEKIAVMGSSAGGHLTAMLSTYYAPIEGEDVDELDKVSFMPNAQILCYAVIRNPDTGISHEGSFRNLLGEKYDAMNKAVDPALIASPKTPQAFIWHTAADDGVNVINAYDYAASLKRCGVPVEMHVFPDGRHGLGVAPDFPHVAQWTGLLKNWLEYIGWKNEE
;
A
#
# COMPACT_ATOMS: atom_id res chain seq x y z
N MET A 1 -8.46 14.25 8.64
CA MET A 1 -9.28 14.99 7.61
C MET A 1 -10.19 13.97 6.96
N LYS A 2 -11.47 14.31 6.74
CA LYS A 2 -12.40 13.39 6.05
C LYS A 2 -12.10 13.33 4.55
N LEU A 3 -12.10 12.14 3.97
CA LEU A 3 -11.91 11.92 2.53
C LEU A 3 -13.19 12.09 1.73
N TRP A 4 -14.34 11.76 2.32
CA TRP A 4 -15.65 11.85 1.69
C TRP A 4 -16.43 13.03 2.25
N GLN A 5 -17.16 13.76 1.39
CA GLN A 5 -17.97 14.91 1.79
C GLN A 5 -19.37 14.52 2.25
N ASN A 6 -19.85 13.34 1.90
CA ASN A 6 -21.10 12.75 2.36
C ASN A 6 -20.88 12.07 3.72
N ASN A 7 -21.91 12.12 4.59
CA ASN A 7 -21.86 11.50 5.92
C ASN A 7 -21.98 9.96 5.90
N GLU A 8 -21.93 9.35 4.72
CA GLU A 8 -22.09 7.89 4.55
C GLU A 8 -20.76 7.14 4.71
N HIS A 9 -19.63 7.84 4.55
CA HIS A 9 -18.30 7.26 4.67
C HIS A 9 -17.44 8.08 5.64
N ASP A 10 -16.96 7.44 6.70
CA ASP A 10 -16.15 8.07 7.75
C ASP A 10 -14.65 7.90 7.56
N THR A 11 -14.19 7.59 6.33
CA THR A 11 -12.76 7.44 6.03
C THR A 11 -12.01 8.73 6.29
N GLU A 12 -10.98 8.64 7.12
CA GLU A 12 -10.09 9.75 7.42
C GLU A 12 -8.70 9.55 6.83
N ILE A 13 -8.04 10.67 6.54
CA ILE A 13 -6.64 10.72 6.18
C ILE A 13 -5.89 11.65 7.12
N THR A 14 -4.79 11.17 7.70
CA THR A 14 -3.97 11.92 8.64
C THR A 14 -2.63 12.26 8.00
N PHE A 15 -2.32 13.55 7.90
CA PHE A 15 -1.06 14.07 7.38
C PHE A 15 0.04 14.05 8.44
N TYR A 16 1.20 13.56 8.06
CA TYR A 16 2.45 13.58 8.83
C TYR A 16 3.48 14.39 8.06
N GLU A 17 3.71 15.62 8.52
CA GLU A 17 4.67 16.52 7.91
C GLU A 17 6.11 16.07 8.18
N ALA A 18 6.94 16.08 7.14
CA ALA A 18 8.34 15.72 7.20
C ALA A 18 9.14 16.65 8.13
N LYS A 19 9.99 16.08 8.97
CA LYS A 19 11.02 16.83 9.71
C LYS A 19 12.20 17.06 8.78
N ASN A 20 12.71 18.31 8.71
CA ASN A 20 13.85 18.63 7.81
C ASN A 20 13.59 18.12 6.37
N LYS A 21 12.49 18.57 5.78
CA LYS A 21 12.01 18.10 4.49
C LYS A 21 13.11 18.14 3.42
N CYS A 22 13.43 16.99 2.84
CA CYS A 22 14.43 16.82 1.77
C CYS A 22 13.85 16.11 0.53
N SER A 23 12.53 15.97 0.47
CA SER A 23 11.81 15.30 -0.62
C SER A 23 10.55 16.10 -1.00
N ASP A 24 10.25 16.12 -2.28
CA ASP A 24 8.95 16.58 -2.82
C ASP A 24 7.98 15.41 -3.07
N ALA A 25 8.34 14.19 -2.68
CA ALA A 25 7.47 13.02 -2.75
C ALA A 25 6.50 12.94 -1.57
N ALA A 26 5.46 12.11 -1.71
CA ALA A 26 4.55 11.73 -0.64
C ALA A 26 4.28 10.23 -0.64
N ILE A 27 4.08 9.68 0.58
CA ILE A 27 3.74 8.28 0.78
C ILE A 27 2.33 8.19 1.39
N VAL A 28 1.41 7.52 0.70
CA VAL A 28 0.07 7.21 1.21
C VAL A 28 0.08 5.81 1.79
N ILE A 29 -0.20 5.69 3.09
CA ILE A 29 0.03 4.48 3.89
C ILE A 29 -1.30 3.81 4.21
N PHE A 30 -1.40 2.51 3.91
CA PHE A 30 -2.51 1.63 4.24
C PHE A 30 -2.04 0.58 5.26
N PRO A 31 -2.38 0.72 6.56
CA PRO A 31 -2.00 -0.25 7.58
C PRO A 31 -2.58 -1.65 7.31
N GLY A 32 -1.90 -2.70 7.76
CA GLY A 32 -2.44 -4.05 7.76
C GLY A 32 -3.52 -4.27 8.83
N GLY A 33 -3.94 -5.53 8.98
CA GLY A 33 -4.96 -5.93 9.95
C GLY A 33 -6.04 -6.82 9.34
N ALA A 34 -5.69 -7.61 8.31
CA ALA A 34 -6.53 -8.63 7.67
C ALA A 34 -7.89 -8.10 7.15
N TYR A 35 -8.02 -6.82 6.84
CA TYR A 35 -9.30 -6.13 6.54
C TYR A 35 -10.36 -6.27 7.66
N ALA A 36 -9.96 -6.61 8.88
CA ALA A 36 -10.80 -6.64 10.07
C ALA A 36 -10.53 -5.47 11.00
N MET A 37 -9.34 -4.92 10.93
CA MET A 37 -8.87 -3.77 11.71
C MET A 37 -7.73 -3.06 10.96
N ARG A 38 -7.19 -2.00 11.56
CA ARG A 38 -5.99 -1.30 11.06
C ARG A 38 -4.95 -1.28 12.18
N ALA A 39 -3.76 -1.83 11.90
CA ALA A 39 -2.67 -1.96 12.87
C ALA A 39 -1.97 -0.60 13.06
N GLU A 40 -2.06 0.00 14.24
CA GLU A 40 -1.53 1.34 14.52
C GLU A 40 -0.02 1.45 14.22
N HIS A 41 0.77 0.44 14.58
CA HIS A 41 2.21 0.44 14.37
C HIS A 41 2.62 0.40 12.88
N GLU A 42 1.74 -0.06 11.99
CA GLU A 42 1.93 -0.07 10.53
C GLU A 42 1.38 1.21 9.86
N GLY A 43 0.61 2.01 10.59
CA GLY A 43 0.20 3.35 10.17
C GLY A 43 1.15 4.40 10.71
N LYS A 44 0.99 4.74 12.00
CA LYS A 44 1.78 5.76 12.69
C LYS A 44 3.29 5.44 12.70
N GLY A 45 3.67 4.18 12.93
CA GLY A 45 5.09 3.79 12.95
C GLY A 45 5.80 4.06 11.62
N TYR A 46 5.16 3.75 10.49
CA TYR A 46 5.73 4.11 9.18
C TYR A 46 5.70 5.61 8.93
N ALA A 47 4.65 6.31 9.33
CA ALA A 47 4.59 7.76 9.17
C ALA A 47 5.70 8.48 9.95
N GLU A 48 5.99 8.05 11.18
CA GLU A 48 7.09 8.57 12.00
C GLU A 48 8.47 8.27 11.37
N PHE A 49 8.63 7.10 10.75
CA PHE A 49 9.83 6.77 9.98
C PHE A 49 9.99 7.75 8.80
N PHE A 50 8.96 7.96 7.97
CA PHE A 50 9.04 8.90 6.84
C PHE A 50 9.28 10.34 7.30
N GLN A 51 8.65 10.77 8.40
CA GLN A 51 8.95 12.07 9.01
C GLN A 51 10.44 12.21 9.34
N SER A 52 11.05 11.15 9.89
CA SER A 52 12.45 11.16 10.30
C SER A 52 13.44 11.26 9.15
N ILE A 53 13.08 10.77 7.97
CA ILE A 53 13.88 10.79 6.75
C ILE A 53 13.51 11.93 5.78
N GLY A 54 12.71 12.90 6.24
CA GLY A 54 12.39 14.11 5.49
C GLY A 54 11.36 13.94 4.37
N VAL A 55 10.50 12.91 4.45
CA VAL A 55 9.46 12.61 3.46
C VAL A 55 8.07 12.80 4.06
N ASN A 56 7.19 13.51 3.36
CA ASN A 56 5.78 13.66 3.75
C ASN A 56 5.01 12.34 3.63
N SER A 57 4.11 12.07 4.58
CA SER A 57 3.27 10.87 4.49
C SER A 57 1.83 11.12 4.96
N PHE A 58 0.94 10.22 4.55
CA PHE A 58 -0.49 10.27 4.85
C PHE A 58 -0.94 8.87 5.26
N VAL A 59 -1.51 8.73 6.44
CA VAL A 59 -2.10 7.46 6.91
C VAL A 59 -3.59 7.48 6.64
N VAL A 60 -4.09 6.44 6.00
CA VAL A 60 -5.50 6.31 5.60
C VAL A 60 -6.21 5.33 6.52
N ASP A 61 -7.30 5.81 7.11
CA ASP A 61 -8.21 5.01 7.94
C ASP A 61 -9.30 4.39 7.06
N TYR A 62 -8.89 3.55 6.09
CA TYR A 62 -9.76 2.94 5.09
C TYR A 62 -10.75 1.97 5.71
N HIS A 63 -11.92 1.76 5.09
CA HIS A 63 -12.94 0.84 5.56
C HIS A 63 -12.43 -0.62 5.63
N VAL A 64 -12.87 -1.32 6.65
CA VAL A 64 -12.62 -2.75 6.88
C VAL A 64 -13.96 -3.45 7.13
N ALA A 65 -13.99 -4.79 7.20
CA ALA A 65 -15.21 -5.51 7.48
C ALA A 65 -16.00 -4.89 8.66
N PRO A 66 -17.34 -4.73 8.53
CA PRO A 66 -18.21 -5.32 7.52
C PRO A 66 -18.38 -4.51 6.21
N ASP A 67 -17.53 -3.52 5.95
CA ASP A 67 -17.55 -2.76 4.70
C ASP A 67 -16.67 -3.46 3.68
N TYR A 68 -17.30 -4.28 2.84
CA TYR A 68 -16.63 -5.18 1.89
C TYR A 68 -16.19 -4.48 0.59
N PHE A 69 -15.43 -5.20 -0.23
CA PHE A 69 -15.09 -4.76 -1.58
C PHE A 69 -16.35 -4.35 -2.37
N PRO A 70 -16.37 -3.17 -3.02
CA PRO A 70 -15.18 -2.40 -3.39
C PRO A 70 -14.77 -1.27 -2.41
N GLN A 71 -15.44 -1.10 -1.27
CA GLN A 71 -15.28 0.09 -0.42
C GLN A 71 -13.82 0.38 0.00
N PRO A 72 -13.01 -0.58 0.49
CA PRO A 72 -11.61 -0.29 0.81
C PRO A 72 -10.79 0.23 -0.39
N LEU A 73 -11.08 -0.27 -1.60
CA LEU A 73 -10.39 0.17 -2.82
C LEU A 73 -10.85 1.58 -3.26
N LEU A 74 -12.12 1.92 -3.09
CA LEU A 74 -12.64 3.27 -3.32
C LEU A 74 -11.95 4.28 -2.39
N ASP A 75 -11.82 3.96 -1.11
CA ASP A 75 -11.10 4.81 -0.14
C ASP A 75 -9.64 5.01 -0.54
N ALA A 76 -8.97 3.93 -0.96
CA ALA A 76 -7.58 4.00 -1.39
C ALA A 76 -7.40 4.87 -2.64
N ARG A 77 -8.27 4.73 -3.64
CA ARG A 77 -8.31 5.59 -4.83
C ARG A 77 -8.53 7.06 -4.44
N ARG A 78 -9.52 7.29 -3.59
CA ARG A 78 -9.87 8.62 -3.10
C ARG A 78 -8.71 9.29 -2.35
N ALA A 79 -7.99 8.52 -1.52
CA ALA A 79 -6.84 9.02 -0.78
C ALA A 79 -5.72 9.53 -1.72
N VAL A 80 -5.38 8.77 -2.77
CA VAL A 80 -4.38 9.21 -3.75
C VAL A 80 -4.85 10.44 -4.52
N ARG A 81 -6.11 10.48 -4.95
CA ARG A 81 -6.72 11.66 -5.58
C ARG A 81 -6.65 12.89 -4.69
N PHE A 82 -6.99 12.73 -3.40
CA PHE A 82 -6.92 13.81 -2.41
C PHE A 82 -5.50 14.37 -2.27
N VAL A 83 -4.50 13.51 -2.11
CA VAL A 83 -3.10 13.93 -1.98
C VAL A 83 -2.64 14.64 -3.25
N ARG A 84 -2.96 14.11 -4.44
CA ARG A 84 -2.58 14.68 -5.73
C ARG A 84 -3.26 16.04 -5.99
N ALA A 85 -4.54 16.16 -5.70
CA ALA A 85 -5.28 17.44 -5.86
C ALA A 85 -4.81 18.54 -4.90
N ASN A 86 -4.25 18.14 -3.74
CA ASN A 86 -3.73 19.08 -2.74
C ASN A 86 -2.18 19.13 -2.73
N ALA A 87 -1.52 18.68 -3.79
CA ALA A 87 -0.06 18.56 -3.85
C ALA A 87 0.65 19.89 -3.56
N GLU A 88 0.20 21.00 -4.16
CA GLU A 88 0.75 22.34 -3.92
C GLU A 88 0.65 22.74 -2.44
N LYS A 89 -0.50 22.53 -1.80
CA LYS A 89 -0.72 22.83 -0.37
C LYS A 89 0.29 22.14 0.56
N TYR A 90 0.69 20.91 0.23
CA TYR A 90 1.62 20.12 1.02
C TYR A 90 3.07 20.19 0.50
N GLY A 91 3.33 21.00 -0.54
CA GLY A 91 4.64 21.10 -1.19
C GLY A 91 5.10 19.76 -1.77
N ILE A 92 4.20 19.03 -2.42
CA ILE A 92 4.41 17.71 -3.02
C ILE A 92 4.41 17.85 -4.54
N ASN A 93 5.23 17.07 -5.22
CA ASN A 93 5.13 16.86 -6.64
C ASN A 93 4.02 15.84 -6.94
N PRO A 94 2.95 16.19 -7.69
CA PRO A 94 1.85 15.27 -7.97
C PRO A 94 2.26 14.00 -8.75
N GLU A 95 3.45 14.01 -9.37
CA GLU A 95 4.04 12.85 -10.07
C GLU A 95 4.96 11.99 -9.18
N LYS A 96 5.06 12.34 -7.88
CA LYS A 96 5.87 11.59 -6.90
C LYS A 96 5.04 11.13 -5.70
N ILE A 97 3.96 10.41 -5.97
CA ILE A 97 3.08 9.85 -4.94
C ILE A 97 3.23 8.33 -4.95
N ALA A 98 3.82 7.77 -3.90
CA ALA A 98 3.83 6.33 -3.67
C ALA A 98 2.68 5.92 -2.75
N VAL A 99 2.24 4.69 -2.91
CA VAL A 99 1.37 3.99 -1.98
C VAL A 99 2.16 2.92 -1.23
N MET A 100 1.87 2.74 0.04
CA MET A 100 2.56 1.77 0.90
C MET A 100 1.56 1.00 1.75
N GLY A 101 1.80 -0.28 1.94
CA GLY A 101 1.00 -1.07 2.86
C GLY A 101 1.65 -2.36 3.31
N SER A 102 1.17 -2.86 4.44
CA SER A 102 1.61 -4.10 5.05
C SER A 102 0.49 -5.13 5.06
N SER A 103 0.83 -6.43 4.92
CA SER A 103 -0.15 -7.51 5.06
C SER A 103 -1.39 -7.27 4.17
N ALA A 104 -2.59 -7.18 4.75
CA ALA A 104 -3.82 -6.82 4.03
C ALA A 104 -3.78 -5.39 3.45
N GLY A 105 -3.14 -4.41 4.13
CA GLY A 105 -2.88 -3.08 3.58
C GLY A 105 -1.93 -3.13 2.38
N GLY A 106 -0.98 -4.09 2.38
CA GLY A 106 -0.14 -4.39 1.22
C GLY A 106 -0.95 -4.95 0.06
N HIS A 107 -1.94 -5.80 0.34
CA HIS A 107 -2.91 -6.23 -0.67
C HIS A 107 -3.68 -5.03 -1.26
N LEU A 108 -4.20 -4.14 -0.42
CA LEU A 108 -4.89 -2.94 -0.87
C LEU A 108 -3.99 -2.05 -1.73
N THR A 109 -2.72 -1.88 -1.34
CA THR A 109 -1.69 -1.17 -2.11
C THR A 109 -1.49 -1.79 -3.49
N ALA A 110 -1.35 -3.12 -3.56
CA ALA A 110 -1.17 -3.84 -4.82
C ALA A 110 -2.45 -3.80 -5.69
N MET A 111 -3.65 -3.91 -5.08
CA MET A 111 -4.93 -3.76 -5.77
C MET A 111 -5.07 -2.36 -6.37
N LEU A 112 -4.80 -1.31 -5.62
CA LEU A 112 -4.82 0.07 -6.12
C LEU A 112 -3.88 0.26 -7.32
N SER A 113 -2.75 -0.44 -7.31
CA SER A 113 -1.70 -0.36 -8.33
C SER A 113 -1.97 -1.22 -9.57
N THR A 114 -2.96 -2.14 -9.53
CA THR A 114 -3.20 -3.12 -10.61
C THR A 114 -4.63 -3.18 -11.11
N TYR A 115 -5.61 -2.81 -10.28
CA TYR A 115 -7.03 -2.89 -10.63
C TYR A 115 -7.50 -1.58 -11.25
N TYR A 116 -7.60 -1.54 -12.59
CA TYR A 116 -7.94 -0.33 -13.36
C TYR A 116 -9.39 -0.28 -13.82
N ALA A 117 -10.16 -1.33 -13.60
CA ALA A 117 -11.56 -1.35 -14.00
C ALA A 117 -12.34 -0.27 -13.25
N PRO A 118 -13.31 0.40 -13.90
CA PRO A 118 -14.24 1.29 -13.22
C PRO A 118 -14.97 0.58 -12.09
N ILE A 119 -15.24 1.30 -11.02
CA ILE A 119 -15.96 0.79 -9.84
C ILE A 119 -17.24 1.63 -9.69
N GLU A 120 -18.37 0.96 -9.47
CA GLU A 120 -19.62 1.63 -9.16
C GLU A 120 -19.47 2.48 -7.88
N GLY A 121 -19.97 3.72 -7.91
CA GLY A 121 -19.82 4.67 -6.80
C GLY A 121 -18.51 5.46 -6.80
N GLU A 122 -17.66 5.31 -7.83
CA GLU A 122 -16.38 6.02 -7.93
C GLU A 122 -16.52 7.47 -8.40
N ASP A 123 -17.53 7.80 -9.19
CA ASP A 123 -17.70 9.12 -9.82
C ASP A 123 -18.71 9.97 -9.03
N VAL A 124 -18.30 10.48 -7.88
CA VAL A 124 -19.16 11.22 -6.94
C VAL A 124 -18.99 12.74 -7.04
N ASP A 125 -17.76 13.22 -7.23
CA ASP A 125 -17.46 14.67 -7.27
C ASP A 125 -16.24 15.01 -8.13
N GLU A 126 -15.84 16.30 -8.14
CA GLU A 126 -14.70 16.80 -8.95
C GLU A 126 -13.36 16.15 -8.59
N LEU A 127 -13.20 15.64 -7.35
CA LEU A 127 -11.98 14.96 -6.93
C LEU A 127 -11.79 13.64 -7.69
N ASP A 128 -12.88 13.00 -8.08
CA ASP A 128 -12.84 11.71 -8.79
C ASP A 128 -12.35 11.83 -10.24
N LYS A 129 -12.28 13.05 -10.77
CA LYS A 129 -11.65 13.37 -12.07
C LYS A 129 -10.12 13.37 -12.02
N VAL A 130 -9.54 13.45 -10.81
CA VAL A 130 -8.09 13.39 -10.60
C VAL A 130 -7.62 11.93 -10.68
N SER A 131 -6.43 11.69 -11.25
CA SER A 131 -5.86 10.34 -11.35
C SER A 131 -5.65 9.72 -9.98
N PHE A 132 -6.14 8.49 -9.78
CA PHE A 132 -5.87 7.67 -8.60
C PHE A 132 -4.59 6.84 -8.72
N MET A 133 -3.97 6.79 -9.91
CA MET A 133 -2.81 5.93 -10.16
C MET A 133 -1.59 6.41 -9.35
N PRO A 134 -1.01 5.55 -8.49
CA PRO A 134 0.24 5.89 -7.83
C PRO A 134 1.41 5.86 -8.82
N ASN A 135 2.49 6.57 -8.48
CA ASN A 135 3.71 6.60 -9.28
C ASN A 135 4.72 5.53 -8.84
N ALA A 136 4.54 4.98 -7.62
CA ALA A 136 5.32 3.87 -7.09
C ALA A 136 4.51 3.13 -6.01
N GLN A 137 4.91 1.89 -5.68
CA GLN A 137 4.29 1.08 -4.63
C GLN A 137 5.35 0.45 -3.72
N ILE A 138 5.05 0.40 -2.42
CA ILE A 138 5.91 -0.17 -1.37
C ILE A 138 5.11 -1.24 -0.64
N LEU A 139 5.57 -2.49 -0.71
CA LEU A 139 4.85 -3.65 -0.18
C LEU A 139 5.65 -4.31 0.94
N CYS A 140 5.05 -4.37 2.12
CA CYS A 140 5.65 -4.95 3.31
C CYS A 140 4.91 -6.26 3.65
N TYR A 141 5.56 -7.40 3.51
CA TYR A 141 4.97 -8.74 3.78
C TYR A 141 3.50 -8.84 3.32
N ALA A 142 3.24 -8.38 2.11
CA ALA A 142 1.90 -8.19 1.60
C ALA A 142 1.18 -9.52 1.30
N VAL A 143 -0.11 -9.57 1.64
CA VAL A 143 -1.03 -10.57 1.07
C VAL A 143 -1.19 -10.26 -0.42
N ILE A 144 -1.09 -11.25 -1.29
CA ILE A 144 -1.19 -11.07 -2.74
C ILE A 144 -2.08 -12.13 -3.38
N ARG A 145 -1.77 -13.39 -3.12
CA ARG A 145 -2.35 -14.53 -3.85
C ARG A 145 -3.71 -14.92 -3.32
N ASN A 146 -4.60 -15.24 -4.23
CA ASN A 146 -5.94 -15.74 -3.90
C ASN A 146 -5.89 -17.13 -3.21
N PRO A 147 -6.98 -17.51 -2.49
CA PRO A 147 -7.02 -18.75 -1.68
C PRO A 147 -6.78 -20.05 -2.45
N ASP A 148 -7.16 -20.11 -3.72
CA ASP A 148 -6.99 -21.34 -4.53
C ASP A 148 -5.52 -21.74 -4.73
N THR A 149 -4.58 -20.84 -4.43
CA THR A 149 -3.14 -21.11 -4.54
C THR A 149 -2.58 -21.91 -3.36
N GLY A 150 -3.30 -22.01 -2.25
CA GLY A 150 -2.87 -22.68 -1.03
C GLY A 150 -1.81 -21.93 -0.22
N ILE A 151 -1.41 -20.71 -0.64
CA ILE A 151 -0.42 -19.87 0.05
C ILE A 151 -1.02 -18.53 0.52
N SER A 152 -2.31 -18.34 0.33
CA SER A 152 -3.03 -17.12 0.68
C SER A 152 -3.24 -16.98 2.17
N HIS A 153 -3.37 -15.72 2.62
CA HIS A 153 -4.00 -15.42 3.89
C HIS A 153 -5.52 -15.35 3.73
N GLU A 154 -6.18 -16.50 3.80
CA GLU A 154 -7.62 -16.66 3.51
C GLU A 154 -8.50 -15.70 4.32
N GLY A 155 -8.18 -15.45 5.60
CA GLY A 155 -8.91 -14.53 6.45
C GLY A 155 -9.01 -13.10 5.88
N SER A 156 -7.95 -12.61 5.24
CA SER A 156 -7.97 -11.31 4.57
C SER A 156 -8.97 -11.28 3.40
N PHE A 157 -9.00 -12.33 2.58
CA PHE A 157 -9.93 -12.41 1.45
C PHE A 157 -11.38 -12.53 1.91
N ARG A 158 -11.66 -13.29 2.97
CA ARG A 158 -12.99 -13.41 3.57
C ARG A 158 -13.48 -12.07 4.12
N ASN A 159 -12.63 -11.34 4.85
CA ASN A 159 -12.95 -10.03 5.39
C ASN A 159 -13.10 -8.96 4.29
N LEU A 160 -12.34 -9.06 3.20
CA LEU A 160 -12.47 -8.14 2.07
C LEU A 160 -13.75 -8.38 1.25
N LEU A 161 -14.12 -9.64 1.02
CA LEU A 161 -15.13 -10.00 0.03
C LEU A 161 -16.50 -10.38 0.62
N GLY A 162 -16.53 -10.79 1.91
CA GLY A 162 -17.78 -11.25 2.53
C GLY A 162 -18.45 -12.36 1.74
N GLU A 163 -19.71 -12.19 1.41
CA GLU A 163 -20.49 -13.15 0.62
C GLU A 163 -20.02 -13.32 -0.84
N LYS A 164 -19.22 -12.36 -1.35
CA LYS A 164 -18.65 -12.43 -2.71
C LYS A 164 -17.36 -13.27 -2.79
N TYR A 165 -16.93 -13.88 -1.67
CA TYR A 165 -15.65 -14.57 -1.57
C TYR A 165 -15.42 -15.61 -2.67
N ASP A 166 -16.32 -16.56 -2.86
CA ASP A 166 -16.16 -17.63 -3.86
C ASP A 166 -16.19 -17.11 -5.30
N ALA A 167 -16.94 -16.06 -5.56
CA ALA A 167 -17.11 -15.49 -6.90
C ALA A 167 -15.95 -14.57 -7.31
N MET A 168 -15.30 -13.90 -6.35
CA MET A 168 -14.38 -12.79 -6.66
C MET A 168 -12.93 -13.00 -6.20
N ASN A 169 -12.62 -14.06 -5.46
CA ASN A 169 -11.28 -14.23 -4.89
C ASN A 169 -10.13 -14.13 -5.93
N LYS A 170 -10.34 -14.64 -7.14
CA LYS A 170 -9.36 -14.54 -8.25
C LYS A 170 -9.30 -13.14 -8.89
N ALA A 171 -10.43 -12.43 -8.90
CA ALA A 171 -10.49 -11.09 -9.49
C ALA A 171 -9.74 -10.04 -8.67
N VAL A 172 -9.50 -10.34 -7.39
CA VAL A 172 -8.74 -9.49 -6.47
C VAL A 172 -7.37 -10.09 -6.12
N ASP A 173 -6.75 -10.83 -7.04
CA ASP A 173 -5.36 -11.33 -6.94
C ASP A 173 -4.43 -10.41 -7.75
N PRO A 174 -3.66 -9.52 -7.10
CA PRO A 174 -2.82 -8.55 -7.81
C PRO A 174 -1.78 -9.19 -8.74
N ALA A 175 -1.31 -10.40 -8.44
CA ALA A 175 -0.34 -11.08 -9.30
C ALA A 175 -0.95 -11.59 -10.61
N LEU A 176 -2.27 -11.81 -10.66
CA LEU A 176 -2.97 -12.21 -11.89
C LEU A 176 -3.33 -11.02 -12.78
N ILE A 177 -3.52 -9.83 -12.18
CA ILE A 177 -4.01 -8.63 -12.88
C ILE A 177 -2.93 -7.56 -13.09
N ALA A 178 -1.68 -7.83 -12.70
CA ALA A 178 -0.54 -6.97 -13.00
C ALA A 178 -0.39 -6.75 -14.52
N SER A 179 0.02 -5.55 -14.91
CA SER A 179 0.15 -5.15 -16.31
C SER A 179 1.34 -4.19 -16.51
N PRO A 180 1.72 -3.86 -17.74
CA PRO A 180 2.76 -2.85 -18.01
C PRO A 180 2.45 -1.43 -17.48
N LYS A 181 1.20 -1.17 -17.06
CA LYS A 181 0.78 0.10 -16.44
C LYS A 181 1.01 0.11 -14.92
N THR A 182 1.27 -1.05 -14.32
CA THR A 182 1.53 -1.17 -12.88
C THR A 182 2.79 -0.37 -12.52
N PRO A 183 2.76 0.48 -11.48
CA PRO A 183 3.92 1.29 -11.11
C PRO A 183 5.07 0.45 -10.56
N GLN A 184 6.28 1.00 -10.63
CA GLN A 184 7.48 0.40 -10.04
C GLN A 184 7.29 0.06 -8.57
N ALA A 185 7.96 -0.99 -8.09
CA ALA A 185 7.73 -1.55 -6.77
C ALA A 185 9.01 -1.72 -5.94
N PHE A 186 8.90 -1.39 -4.64
CA PHE A 186 9.79 -1.87 -3.59
C PHE A 186 9.03 -2.91 -2.76
N ILE A 187 9.61 -4.10 -2.58
CA ILE A 187 8.98 -5.23 -1.87
C ILE A 187 9.94 -5.73 -0.80
N TRP A 188 9.45 -5.95 0.43
CA TRP A 188 10.21 -6.72 1.41
C TRP A 188 9.35 -7.71 2.18
N HIS A 189 9.97 -8.79 2.64
CA HIS A 189 9.33 -9.88 3.36
C HIS A 189 10.35 -10.61 4.23
N THR A 190 9.88 -11.50 5.12
CA THR A 190 10.72 -12.48 5.81
C THR A 190 10.36 -13.89 5.37
N ALA A 191 11.38 -14.77 5.21
CA ALA A 191 11.16 -16.14 4.76
C ALA A 191 10.48 -17.00 5.84
N ALA A 192 10.65 -16.63 7.11
CA ALA A 192 10.05 -17.32 8.26
C ALA A 192 8.70 -16.73 8.69
N ASP A 193 8.08 -15.86 7.86
CA ASP A 193 6.75 -15.28 8.14
C ASP A 193 5.70 -16.39 8.30
N ASP A 194 5.07 -16.45 9.46
CA ASP A 194 4.09 -17.46 9.86
C ASP A 194 2.63 -17.05 9.59
N GLY A 195 2.40 -15.79 9.22
CA GLY A 195 1.08 -15.25 8.89
C GLY A 195 0.82 -15.17 7.39
N VAL A 196 1.80 -14.69 6.62
CA VAL A 196 1.70 -14.56 5.16
C VAL A 196 2.90 -15.22 4.50
N ASN A 197 2.66 -16.29 3.76
CA ASN A 197 3.71 -17.02 3.07
C ASN A 197 4.50 -16.12 2.12
N VAL A 198 5.83 -16.11 2.24
CA VAL A 198 6.75 -15.30 1.43
C VAL A 198 6.61 -15.51 -0.08
N ILE A 199 6.07 -16.64 -0.52
CA ILE A 199 5.77 -16.91 -1.95
C ILE A 199 4.82 -15.84 -2.53
N ASN A 200 3.96 -15.19 -1.71
CA ASN A 200 3.18 -14.03 -2.14
C ASN A 200 4.07 -12.94 -2.75
N ALA A 201 5.17 -12.60 -2.09
CA ALA A 201 6.13 -11.59 -2.57
C ALA A 201 6.86 -12.06 -3.83
N TYR A 202 7.30 -13.32 -3.89
CA TYR A 202 7.98 -13.88 -5.05
C TYR A 202 7.08 -13.89 -6.28
N ASP A 203 5.85 -14.35 -6.15
CA ASP A 203 4.88 -14.42 -7.25
C ASP A 203 4.54 -13.04 -7.78
N TYR A 204 4.36 -12.05 -6.90
CA TYR A 204 4.08 -10.67 -7.34
C TYR A 204 5.26 -10.06 -8.05
N ALA A 205 6.48 -10.17 -7.49
CA ALA A 205 7.69 -9.69 -8.12
C ALA A 205 7.92 -10.35 -9.51
N ALA A 206 7.66 -11.66 -9.63
CA ALA A 206 7.73 -12.36 -10.90
C ALA A 206 6.69 -11.86 -11.91
N SER A 207 5.46 -11.56 -11.47
CA SER A 207 4.41 -10.99 -12.32
C SER A 207 4.76 -9.58 -12.81
N LEU A 208 5.24 -8.71 -11.91
CA LEU A 208 5.74 -7.39 -12.26
C LEU A 208 6.88 -7.48 -13.30
N LYS A 209 7.84 -8.38 -13.08
CA LYS A 209 8.96 -8.57 -14.02
C LYS A 209 8.50 -9.04 -15.39
N ARG A 210 7.52 -9.96 -15.47
CA ARG A 210 6.93 -10.40 -16.75
C ARG A 210 6.24 -9.25 -17.48
N CYS A 211 5.67 -8.28 -16.76
CA CYS A 211 5.05 -7.08 -17.32
C CYS A 211 6.04 -5.97 -17.66
N GLY A 212 7.36 -6.16 -17.46
CA GLY A 212 8.38 -5.16 -17.70
C GLY A 212 8.44 -4.05 -16.63
N VAL A 213 7.77 -4.22 -15.50
CA VAL A 213 7.75 -3.25 -14.41
C VAL A 213 9.03 -3.36 -13.58
N PRO A 214 9.72 -2.24 -13.26
CA PRO A 214 10.86 -2.25 -12.35
C PRO A 214 10.45 -2.71 -10.95
N VAL A 215 11.23 -3.61 -10.36
CA VAL A 215 11.00 -4.14 -9.02
C VAL A 215 12.32 -4.30 -8.28
N GLU A 216 12.37 -3.78 -7.06
CA GLU A 216 13.40 -4.07 -6.07
C GLU A 216 12.80 -4.90 -4.95
N MET A 217 13.43 -6.02 -4.57
CA MET A 217 12.89 -6.94 -3.57
C MET A 217 13.96 -7.43 -2.61
N HIS A 218 13.61 -7.42 -1.32
CA HIS A 218 14.45 -7.90 -0.22
C HIS A 218 13.72 -8.93 0.62
N VAL A 219 14.35 -10.08 0.85
CA VAL A 219 13.82 -11.14 1.71
C VAL A 219 14.84 -11.47 2.79
N PHE A 220 14.42 -11.31 4.05
CA PHE A 220 15.22 -11.64 5.22
C PHE A 220 14.92 -13.06 5.68
N PRO A 221 15.90 -13.83 6.20
CA PRO A 221 15.69 -15.23 6.54
C PRO A 221 14.69 -15.42 7.70
N ASP A 222 14.77 -14.55 8.72
CA ASP A 222 14.03 -14.69 9.98
C ASP A 222 13.12 -13.47 10.24
N GLY A 223 12.04 -13.69 10.96
CA GLY A 223 11.10 -12.67 11.38
C GLY A 223 9.66 -13.16 11.30
N ARG A 224 8.87 -12.84 12.33
CA ARG A 224 7.44 -13.12 12.37
C ARG A 224 6.65 -12.18 11.46
N HIS A 225 5.38 -12.46 11.26
CA HIS A 225 4.47 -11.52 10.60
C HIS A 225 4.27 -10.21 11.38
N GLY A 226 3.99 -9.10 10.67
CA GLY A 226 3.56 -7.84 11.29
C GLY A 226 4.67 -7.06 12.00
N LEU A 227 5.88 -7.04 11.47
CA LEU A 227 7.05 -6.40 12.11
C LEU A 227 7.07 -4.88 12.03
N GLY A 228 6.35 -4.24 11.10
CA GLY A 228 6.42 -2.81 10.89
C GLY A 228 7.85 -2.35 10.57
N VAL A 229 8.35 -1.34 11.28
CA VAL A 229 9.77 -0.90 11.16
C VAL A 229 10.77 -1.86 11.82
N ALA A 230 10.30 -2.95 12.40
CA ALA A 230 11.06 -4.06 12.98
C ALA A 230 12.09 -3.65 14.07
N PRO A 231 11.73 -2.86 15.09
CA PRO A 231 12.69 -2.33 16.07
C PRO A 231 13.39 -3.44 16.88
N ASP A 232 12.71 -4.57 17.13
CA ASP A 232 13.23 -5.70 17.89
C ASP A 232 13.97 -6.74 17.02
N PHE A 233 14.06 -6.51 15.71
CA PHE A 233 14.72 -7.38 14.73
C PHE A 233 15.74 -6.59 13.92
N PRO A 234 16.94 -6.28 14.47
CA PRO A 234 17.91 -5.37 13.85
C PRO A 234 18.34 -5.77 12.44
N HIS A 235 18.39 -7.08 12.12
CA HIS A 235 18.72 -7.53 10.79
C HIS A 235 17.59 -7.20 9.79
N VAL A 236 16.34 -7.41 10.18
CA VAL A 236 15.17 -7.08 9.35
C VAL A 236 14.99 -5.58 9.23
N ALA A 237 15.21 -4.81 10.32
CA ALA A 237 15.08 -3.35 10.33
C ALA A 237 15.92 -2.64 9.25
N GLN A 238 16.94 -3.31 8.68
CA GLN A 238 17.74 -2.78 7.56
C GLN A 238 16.88 -2.48 6.32
N TRP A 239 15.68 -3.06 6.20
CA TRP A 239 14.77 -2.75 5.09
C TRP A 239 14.45 -1.25 5.01
N THR A 240 14.42 -0.54 6.13
CA THR A 240 14.17 0.91 6.18
C THR A 240 15.27 1.71 5.50
N GLY A 241 16.54 1.32 5.72
CA GLY A 241 17.69 1.89 5.02
C GLY A 241 17.69 1.56 3.52
N LEU A 242 17.32 0.32 3.17
CA LEU A 242 17.19 -0.09 1.77
C LEU A 242 16.09 0.70 1.05
N LEU A 243 14.95 0.93 1.71
CA LEU A 243 13.88 1.78 1.17
C LEU A 243 14.34 3.24 1.00
N LYS A 244 15.08 3.80 1.97
CA LYS A 244 15.67 5.15 1.83
C LYS A 244 16.55 5.22 0.58
N ASN A 245 17.46 4.27 0.39
CA ASN A 245 18.34 4.19 -0.78
C ASN A 245 17.54 4.05 -2.09
N TRP A 246 16.46 3.25 -2.09
CA TRP A 246 15.61 3.12 -3.25
C TRP A 246 14.90 4.44 -3.61
N LEU A 247 14.40 5.19 -2.62
CA LEU A 247 13.80 6.51 -2.85
C LEU A 247 14.81 7.50 -3.44
N GLU A 248 16.07 7.44 -3.01
CA GLU A 248 17.17 8.22 -3.59
C GLU A 248 17.48 7.77 -5.02
N TYR A 249 17.58 6.47 -5.26
CA TYR A 249 17.83 5.88 -6.59
C TYR A 249 16.77 6.28 -7.63
N ILE A 250 15.49 6.34 -7.26
CA ILE A 250 14.41 6.78 -8.17
C ILE A 250 14.25 8.32 -8.22
N GLY A 251 15.12 9.10 -7.58
CA GLY A 251 15.13 10.56 -7.59
C GLY A 251 13.97 11.20 -6.80
N TRP A 252 13.49 10.53 -5.76
CA TRP A 252 12.38 11.01 -4.92
C TRP A 252 12.83 11.58 -3.57
N LYS A 253 14.07 11.38 -3.22
CA LYS A 253 14.72 11.95 -2.05
C LYS A 253 16.11 12.45 -2.47
N ASN A 254 16.52 13.60 -1.96
CA ASN A 254 17.88 14.09 -2.17
C ASN A 254 18.83 13.31 -1.25
N GLU A 255 20.06 13.09 -1.75
CA GLU A 255 21.17 12.61 -0.91
C GLU A 255 21.45 13.60 0.22
N GLU A 256 21.78 13.08 1.41
CA GLU A 256 22.19 13.90 2.56
C GLU A 256 23.65 14.27 2.50
#